data_7492b2ba3e2ce80584bca6b789cf5375
#
_entry.id   7492b2ba3e2ce80584bca6b789cf5375
#
_cell.length_a   1.000
_cell.length_b   1.000
_cell.length_c   1.000
_cell.angle_alpha   90.00
_cell.angle_beta   90.00
_cell.angle_gamma   90.00
#
_symmetry.space_group_name_H-M   'P 1'
#
loop_
_entity.id
_entity.type
_entity.pdbx_description
1 polymer ?
#
loop_
_entity_poly.entity_id
_entity_poly.type
_entity_poly.pdbx_seq_one_letter_code
_entity_poly.pdbx_strand_id
1 'polypeptide(L)'
;MGTARSNLLNQLKGSFGNVILYEVNGQLRIRSKTGRYRKSKSSKQKAQKNRFKGAASFYHKLEMPMYMTWSDATHGQNISGYNLFIKENIHSFTETGEITEFSGLKICYGPLYIPDYFGMQYTTPDLIRLEWNPGYKNQGFDDDLLQIAIYDKTRVDDGEIYWLEGFETIRATGAYTFTLPAERGKEI
;
A
#
# COMPACT_ATOMS: atom_id res chain seq x y z
N MET A 1 -16.54 -17.03 15.40
CA MET A 1 -16.82 -17.20 13.96
C MET A 1 -16.94 -18.68 13.66
N GLY A 2 -18.01 -19.13 13.01
CA GLY A 2 -18.18 -20.51 12.58
C GLY A 2 -17.98 -20.63 11.07
N THR A 3 -17.45 -21.77 10.62
CA THR A 3 -17.39 -22.14 9.19
C THR A 3 -18.34 -23.33 8.98
N ALA A 4 -19.15 -23.26 7.92
CA ALA A 4 -20.03 -24.36 7.55
C ALA A 4 -19.57 -24.95 6.21
N ARG A 5 -19.49 -26.28 6.14
CA ARG A 5 -19.20 -27.05 4.92
C ARG A 5 -20.44 -27.85 4.55
N SER A 6 -21.27 -27.34 3.65
CA SER A 6 -22.39 -28.06 3.09
C SER A 6 -22.75 -27.48 1.72
N ASN A 7 -22.95 -28.35 0.73
CA ASN A 7 -23.33 -27.93 -0.62
C ASN A 7 -24.65 -27.16 -0.68
N LEU A 8 -25.58 -27.44 0.22
CA LEU A 8 -26.84 -26.70 0.35
C LEU A 8 -26.66 -25.28 0.90
N LEU A 9 -25.72 -25.10 1.82
CA LEU A 9 -25.45 -23.78 2.44
C LEU A 9 -24.60 -22.85 1.56
N ASN A 10 -23.86 -23.38 0.60
CA ASN A 10 -23.03 -22.59 -0.31
C ASN A 10 -23.86 -21.65 -1.22
N GLN A 11 -25.15 -21.94 -1.42
CA GLN A 11 -26.06 -21.09 -2.18
C GLN A 11 -26.76 -20.02 -1.33
N LEU A 12 -26.67 -20.11 0.00
CA LEU A 12 -27.33 -19.20 0.93
C LEU A 12 -26.40 -18.06 1.30
N LYS A 13 -26.59 -16.90 0.68
CA LYS A 13 -25.88 -15.65 1.02
C LYS A 13 -26.90 -14.60 1.44
N GLY A 14 -26.62 -13.83 2.48
CA GLY A 14 -27.49 -12.75 2.91
C GLY A 14 -27.79 -12.72 4.40
N SER A 15 -28.80 -11.94 4.78
CA SER A 15 -29.22 -11.76 6.18
C SER A 15 -30.45 -12.60 6.49
N PHE A 16 -30.34 -13.48 7.47
CA PHE A 16 -31.40 -14.36 7.94
C PHE A 16 -31.61 -14.12 9.43
N GLY A 17 -32.68 -13.42 9.80
CA GLY A 17 -32.93 -13.06 11.18
C GLY A 17 -31.74 -12.31 11.81
N ASN A 18 -31.14 -12.90 12.83
CA ASN A 18 -30.01 -12.35 13.58
C ASN A 18 -28.63 -12.77 13.05
N VAL A 19 -28.57 -13.51 11.93
CA VAL A 19 -27.31 -13.97 11.33
C VAL A 19 -27.13 -13.44 9.92
N ILE A 20 -25.88 -13.29 9.53
CA ILE A 20 -25.46 -12.93 8.17
C ILE A 20 -24.56 -14.05 7.67
N LEU A 21 -24.93 -14.64 6.52
CA LEU A 21 -24.11 -15.58 5.79
C LEU A 21 -23.41 -14.87 4.65
N TYR A 22 -22.09 -15.02 4.55
CA TYR A 22 -21.28 -14.41 3.51
C TYR A 22 -20.11 -15.32 3.15
N GLU A 23 -19.59 -15.16 1.96
CA GLU A 23 -18.46 -15.96 1.47
C GLU A 23 -17.19 -15.14 1.43
N VAL A 24 -16.08 -15.75 1.83
CA VAL A 24 -14.74 -15.19 1.70
C VAL A 24 -13.81 -16.30 1.22
N ASN A 25 -13.16 -16.09 0.07
CA ASN A 25 -12.24 -17.05 -0.55
C ASN A 25 -12.84 -18.46 -0.69
N GLY A 26 -14.08 -18.56 -1.19
CA GLY A 26 -14.77 -19.82 -1.38
C GLY A 26 -15.27 -20.47 -0.09
N GLN A 27 -15.10 -19.86 1.07
CA GLN A 27 -15.58 -20.36 2.36
C GLN A 27 -16.81 -19.59 2.84
N LEU A 28 -17.90 -20.32 3.12
CA LEU A 28 -19.08 -19.75 3.74
C LEU A 28 -18.78 -19.42 5.20
N ARG A 29 -19.03 -18.19 5.60
CA ARG A 29 -18.87 -17.69 6.97
C ARG A 29 -20.19 -17.19 7.52
N ILE A 30 -20.37 -17.38 8.82
CA ILE A 30 -21.57 -16.98 9.54
C ILE A 30 -21.16 -16.00 10.64
N ARG A 31 -21.86 -14.88 10.74
CA ARG A 31 -21.70 -13.93 11.86
C ARG A 31 -23.05 -13.46 12.39
N SER A 32 -23.08 -13.06 13.64
CA SER A 32 -24.24 -12.38 14.20
C SER A 32 -24.43 -11.01 13.54
N LYS A 33 -25.70 -10.63 13.35
CA LYS A 33 -26.03 -9.28 12.94
C LYS A 33 -25.67 -8.32 14.08
N THR A 34 -24.83 -7.34 13.80
CA THR A 34 -24.45 -6.32 14.80
C THR A 34 -25.66 -5.44 15.10
N GLY A 35 -25.92 -5.21 16.40
CA GLY A 35 -26.90 -4.24 16.86
C GLY A 35 -26.50 -2.80 16.49
N ARG A 36 -27.14 -1.81 17.12
CA ARG A 36 -26.82 -0.41 16.89
C ARG A 36 -25.32 -0.13 17.14
N TYR A 37 -24.66 0.44 16.14
CA TYR A 37 -23.27 0.86 16.25
C TYR A 37 -23.13 1.95 17.32
N ARG A 38 -22.29 1.71 18.31
CA ARG A 38 -21.93 2.73 19.30
C ARG A 38 -20.67 3.46 18.79
N LYS A 39 -20.75 4.80 18.70
CA LYS A 39 -19.57 5.61 18.36
C LYS A 39 -18.47 5.39 19.39
N SER A 40 -17.22 5.27 18.96
CA SER A 40 -16.08 5.18 19.87
C SER A 40 -15.95 6.45 20.70
N LYS A 41 -15.87 6.31 22.03
CA LYS A 41 -15.75 7.45 22.96
C LYS A 41 -14.31 7.70 23.39
N SER A 42 -13.48 6.65 23.43
CA SER A 42 -12.09 6.72 23.86
C SER A 42 -11.22 7.43 22.83
N SER A 43 -10.32 8.33 23.31
CA SER A 43 -9.30 8.99 22.46
C SER A 43 -8.43 7.98 21.73
N LYS A 44 -7.99 6.91 22.39
CA LYS A 44 -7.19 5.83 21.79
C LYS A 44 -7.91 5.11 20.65
N GLN A 45 -9.23 4.88 20.80
CA GLN A 45 -10.04 4.27 19.73
C GLN A 45 -10.19 5.21 18.52
N LYS A 46 -10.33 6.52 18.78
CA LYS A 46 -10.39 7.53 17.71
C LYS A 46 -9.05 7.60 16.97
N ALA A 47 -7.95 7.66 17.71
CA ALA A 47 -6.60 7.66 17.13
C ALA A 47 -6.36 6.43 16.24
N GLN A 48 -6.67 5.22 16.74
CA GLN A 48 -6.54 3.99 15.94
C GLN A 48 -7.43 4.00 14.70
N LYS A 49 -8.66 4.52 14.81
CA LYS A 49 -9.56 4.66 13.67
C LYS A 49 -9.01 5.63 12.61
N ASN A 50 -8.41 6.74 13.05
CA ASN A 50 -7.81 7.70 12.13
C ASN A 50 -6.58 7.12 11.43
N ARG A 51 -5.68 6.42 12.15
CA ARG A 51 -4.55 5.69 11.54
C ARG A 51 -5.03 4.73 10.47
N PHE A 52 -6.04 3.93 10.78
CA PHE A 52 -6.64 3.00 9.83
C PHE A 52 -7.24 3.73 8.62
N LYS A 53 -7.96 4.84 8.85
CA LYS A 53 -8.53 5.66 7.78
C LYS A 53 -7.44 6.23 6.86
N GLY A 54 -6.36 6.78 7.43
CA GLY A 54 -5.21 7.29 6.67
C GLY A 54 -4.56 6.20 5.81
N ALA A 55 -4.25 5.05 6.41
CA ALA A 55 -3.67 3.92 5.68
C ALA A 55 -4.60 3.39 4.59
N ALA A 56 -5.91 3.32 4.84
CA ALA A 56 -6.90 2.89 3.85
C ALA A 56 -7.01 3.88 2.69
N SER A 57 -7.06 5.19 2.99
CA SER A 57 -7.07 6.24 1.97
C SER A 57 -5.82 6.17 1.08
N PHE A 58 -4.65 6.00 1.70
CA PHE A 58 -3.39 5.86 0.96
C PHE A 58 -3.38 4.63 0.05
N TYR A 59 -3.83 3.46 0.53
CA TYR A 59 -3.92 2.25 -0.28
C TYR A 59 -4.77 2.44 -1.54
N HIS A 60 -5.90 3.15 -1.43
CA HIS A 60 -6.78 3.42 -2.57
C HIS A 60 -6.19 4.38 -3.61
N LYS A 61 -5.10 5.06 -3.29
CA LYS A 61 -4.34 5.91 -4.23
C LYS A 61 -3.23 5.16 -4.94
N LEU A 62 -2.91 3.94 -4.50
CA LEU A 62 -1.91 3.12 -5.18
C LEU A 62 -2.42 2.71 -6.55
N GLU A 63 -1.71 3.14 -7.58
CA GLU A 63 -1.96 2.73 -8.96
C GLU A 63 -1.31 1.38 -9.29
N MET A 64 -1.68 0.79 -10.42
CA MET A 64 -0.92 -0.33 -10.95
C MET A 64 0.47 0.17 -11.42
N PRO A 65 1.56 -0.58 -11.20
CA PRO A 65 1.64 -1.95 -10.66
C PRO A 65 1.77 -2.06 -9.12
N MET A 66 1.87 -0.94 -8.36
CA MET A 66 2.05 -0.98 -6.88
C MET A 66 0.99 -1.82 -6.19
N TYR A 67 -0.27 -1.54 -6.52
CA TYR A 67 -1.41 -2.28 -5.98
C TYR A 67 -1.32 -3.79 -6.25
N MET A 68 -0.85 -4.20 -7.45
CA MET A 68 -0.76 -5.62 -7.82
C MET A 68 0.22 -6.39 -6.94
N THR A 69 1.35 -5.78 -6.54
CA THR A 69 2.35 -6.45 -5.69
C THR A 69 1.75 -6.93 -4.37
N TRP A 70 0.81 -6.18 -3.80
CA TRP A 70 0.10 -6.57 -2.57
C TRP A 70 -0.89 -7.71 -2.81
N SER A 71 -1.58 -7.68 -3.95
CA SER A 71 -2.52 -8.74 -4.33
C SER A 71 -1.79 -10.06 -4.57
N ASP A 72 -0.70 -10.01 -5.30
CA ASP A 72 0.11 -11.18 -5.64
C ASP A 72 0.74 -11.83 -4.39
N ALA A 73 1.24 -11.00 -3.48
CA ALA A 73 1.81 -11.47 -2.20
C ALA A 73 0.81 -12.24 -1.33
N THR A 74 -0.48 -12.04 -1.54
CA THR A 74 -1.55 -12.71 -0.77
C THR A 74 -2.25 -13.81 -1.54
N HIS A 75 -1.79 -14.11 -2.75
CA HIS A 75 -2.37 -15.19 -3.55
C HIS A 75 -2.31 -16.53 -2.79
N GLY A 76 -3.46 -17.21 -2.72
CA GLY A 76 -3.58 -18.46 -1.95
C GLY A 76 -3.65 -18.32 -0.43
N GLN A 77 -3.60 -17.10 0.12
CA GLN A 77 -3.73 -16.84 1.55
C GLN A 77 -5.16 -16.40 1.94
N ASN A 78 -5.49 -16.54 3.24
CA ASN A 78 -6.79 -16.08 3.78
C ASN A 78 -6.78 -14.58 4.16
N ILE A 79 -5.91 -13.80 3.56
CA ILE A 79 -5.80 -12.35 3.76
C ILE A 79 -5.84 -11.67 2.40
N SER A 80 -6.41 -10.48 2.29
CA SER A 80 -6.36 -9.68 1.07
C SER A 80 -5.12 -8.78 1.04
N GLY A 81 -4.68 -8.37 -0.16
CA GLY A 81 -3.58 -7.40 -0.33
C GLY A 81 -3.83 -6.11 0.46
N TYR A 82 -5.06 -5.61 0.47
CA TYR A 82 -5.48 -4.50 1.32
C TYR A 82 -5.20 -4.72 2.81
N ASN A 83 -5.59 -5.87 3.35
CA ASN A 83 -5.36 -6.17 4.75
C ASN A 83 -3.87 -6.35 5.08
N LEU A 84 -3.09 -6.91 4.14
CA LEU A 84 -1.65 -7.02 4.27
C LEU A 84 -1.01 -5.62 4.28
N PHE A 85 -1.41 -4.73 3.36
CA PHE A 85 -0.94 -3.35 3.32
C PHE A 85 -1.21 -2.62 4.65
N ILE A 86 -2.44 -2.69 5.16
CA ILE A 86 -2.80 -2.07 6.45
C ILE A 86 -1.95 -2.63 7.58
N LYS A 87 -1.77 -3.95 7.64
CA LYS A 87 -0.93 -4.60 8.67
C LYS A 87 0.49 -4.07 8.67
N GLU A 88 1.11 -3.94 7.51
CA GLU A 88 2.51 -3.52 7.36
C GLU A 88 2.71 -2.02 7.58
N ASN A 89 1.72 -1.18 7.23
CA ASN A 89 1.88 0.26 7.15
C ASN A 89 1.14 1.08 8.22
N ILE A 90 0.25 0.49 9.03
CA ILE A 90 -0.59 1.26 9.96
C ILE A 90 0.21 2.10 10.96
N HIS A 91 1.43 1.67 11.31
CA HIS A 91 2.31 2.37 12.24
C HIS A 91 2.99 3.60 11.62
N SER A 92 3.04 3.70 10.29
CA SER A 92 3.56 4.86 9.57
C SER A 92 2.59 6.04 9.56
N PHE A 93 1.38 5.88 10.13
CA PHE A 93 0.35 6.91 10.19
C PHE A 93 0.17 7.44 11.61
N THR A 94 0.00 8.77 11.71
CA THR A 94 -0.27 9.48 12.97
C THR A 94 -1.67 9.20 13.50
N GLU A 95 -1.96 9.71 14.70
CA GLU A 95 -3.30 9.70 15.30
C GLU A 95 -4.31 10.58 14.53
N THR A 96 -3.84 11.47 13.67
CA THR A 96 -4.66 12.28 12.76
C THR A 96 -4.91 11.57 11.43
N GLY A 97 -4.10 10.55 11.07
CA GLY A 97 -4.20 9.79 9.84
C GLY A 97 -3.21 10.25 8.76
N GLU A 98 -2.29 11.15 9.09
CA GLU A 98 -1.23 11.62 8.21
C GLU A 98 -0.02 10.68 8.26
N ILE A 99 0.84 10.72 7.24
CA ILE A 99 2.07 9.92 7.24
C ILE A 99 3.09 10.58 8.15
N THR A 100 3.59 9.82 9.13
CA THR A 100 4.61 10.29 10.08
C THR A 100 5.99 10.25 9.47
N GLU A 101 6.30 9.14 8.82
CA GLU A 101 7.63 8.85 8.32
C GLU A 101 7.55 8.03 7.03
N PHE A 102 8.09 8.58 5.95
CA PHE A 102 8.06 7.91 4.65
C PHE A 102 9.02 6.73 4.56
N SER A 103 10.13 6.76 5.30
CA SER A 103 11.12 5.67 5.31
C SER A 103 10.56 4.34 5.82
N GLY A 104 9.55 4.38 6.68
CA GLY A 104 8.85 3.20 7.17
C GLY A 104 7.66 2.75 6.32
N LEU A 105 7.28 3.54 5.31
CA LEU A 105 6.11 3.27 4.48
C LEU A 105 6.47 2.36 3.30
N LYS A 106 5.86 1.19 3.25
CA LYS A 106 6.01 0.24 2.15
C LYS A 106 4.94 0.49 1.10
N ILE A 107 5.32 0.98 -0.08
CA ILE A 107 4.37 1.21 -1.19
C ILE A 107 4.18 -0.02 -2.06
N CYS A 108 5.19 -0.91 -2.12
CA CYS A 108 5.17 -2.20 -2.82
C CYS A 108 5.54 -3.32 -1.85
N TYR A 109 5.21 -4.54 -2.22
CA TYR A 109 5.54 -5.73 -1.44
C TYR A 109 6.06 -6.84 -2.36
N GLY A 110 7.22 -7.43 -2.02
CA GLY A 110 7.81 -8.49 -2.83
C GLY A 110 9.13 -8.99 -2.26
N PRO A 111 9.67 -10.05 -2.85
CA PRO A 111 10.90 -10.68 -2.39
C PRO A 111 12.18 -9.99 -2.91
N LEU A 112 12.06 -8.95 -3.76
CA LEU A 112 13.23 -8.30 -4.33
C LEU A 112 14.08 -7.63 -3.24
N TYR A 113 15.38 -7.81 -3.37
CA TYR A 113 16.35 -7.23 -2.44
C TYR A 113 16.51 -5.72 -2.69
N ILE A 114 16.38 -4.94 -1.63
CA ILE A 114 16.64 -3.50 -1.68
C ILE A 114 18.17 -3.31 -1.75
N PRO A 115 18.71 -2.45 -2.63
CA PRO A 115 20.13 -2.12 -2.67
C PRO A 115 20.66 -1.69 -1.29
N ASP A 116 21.87 -2.13 -0.93
CA ASP A 116 22.50 -1.80 0.35
C ASP A 116 22.72 -0.28 0.53
N TYR A 117 22.86 0.43 -0.58
CA TYR A 117 22.98 1.89 -0.63
C TYR A 117 21.97 2.44 -1.62
N PHE A 118 21.29 3.48 -1.21
CA PHE A 118 20.44 4.30 -2.08
C PHE A 118 20.59 5.74 -1.67
N GLY A 119 21.09 6.58 -2.60
CA GLY A 119 21.31 8.00 -2.41
C GLY A 119 20.44 8.83 -3.35
N MET A 120 20.06 10.02 -2.91
CA MET A 120 19.36 11.01 -3.71
C MET A 120 20.07 12.36 -3.57
N GLN A 121 20.34 13.00 -4.70
CA GLN A 121 20.98 14.31 -4.77
C GLN A 121 20.17 15.24 -5.68
N TYR A 122 19.99 16.48 -5.24
CA TYR A 122 19.45 17.56 -6.06
C TYR A 122 20.61 18.27 -6.76
N THR A 123 20.66 18.19 -8.08
CA THR A 123 21.67 18.90 -8.89
C THR A 123 21.20 20.32 -9.20
N THR A 124 19.90 20.47 -9.46
CA THR A 124 19.16 21.76 -9.52
C THR A 124 17.82 21.54 -8.83
N PRO A 125 16.99 22.58 -8.59
CA PRO A 125 15.68 22.39 -7.96
C PRO A 125 14.80 21.31 -8.63
N ASP A 126 14.93 21.17 -9.95
CA ASP A 126 14.10 20.25 -10.72
C ASP A 126 14.85 18.98 -11.18
N LEU A 127 16.18 18.92 -11.01
CA LEU A 127 16.99 17.80 -11.49
C LEU A 127 17.45 16.94 -10.33
N ILE A 128 16.92 15.72 -10.26
CA ILE A 128 17.21 14.75 -9.23
C ILE A 128 18.10 13.65 -9.78
N ARG A 129 19.19 13.37 -9.08
CA ARG A 129 20.06 12.22 -9.32
C ARG A 129 19.85 11.18 -8.24
N LEU A 130 19.49 9.98 -8.64
CA LEU A 130 19.45 8.79 -7.80
C LEU A 130 20.71 7.97 -8.03
N GLU A 131 21.28 7.42 -6.96
CA GLU A 131 22.43 6.51 -7.00
C GLU A 131 22.16 5.32 -6.10
N TRP A 132 22.54 4.13 -6.53
CA TRP A 132 22.39 2.89 -5.76
C TRP A 132 23.55 1.93 -6.03
N ASN A 133 23.79 1.04 -5.06
CA ASN A 133 24.71 -0.06 -5.29
C ASN A 133 24.03 -1.14 -6.14
N PRO A 134 24.51 -1.42 -7.36
CA PRO A 134 23.93 -2.44 -8.22
C PRO A 134 24.09 -3.86 -7.66
N GLY A 135 24.97 -4.08 -6.68
CA GLY A 135 25.17 -5.37 -6.05
C GLY A 135 23.90 -5.97 -5.44
N TYR A 136 23.76 -7.28 -5.54
CA TYR A 136 22.62 -8.02 -5.02
C TYR A 136 23.06 -9.25 -4.22
N LYS A 137 22.24 -9.61 -3.21
CA LYS A 137 22.41 -10.83 -2.41
C LYS A 137 21.18 -11.70 -2.64
N ASN A 138 21.29 -12.71 -3.49
CA ASN A 138 20.35 -13.84 -3.64
C ASN A 138 18.95 -13.56 -4.26
N GLN A 139 18.49 -12.34 -4.44
CA GLN A 139 17.13 -12.03 -4.91
C GLN A 139 17.08 -10.76 -5.76
N GLY A 140 17.98 -10.60 -6.69
CA GLY A 140 17.97 -9.49 -7.63
C GLY A 140 18.80 -9.84 -8.86
N PHE A 141 18.47 -9.27 -9.98
CA PHE A 141 19.14 -9.47 -11.27
C PHE A 141 19.61 -8.13 -11.81
N ASP A 142 20.63 -8.14 -12.66
CA ASP A 142 21.19 -6.95 -13.27
C ASP A 142 20.17 -6.21 -14.13
N ASP A 143 19.23 -6.93 -14.71
CA ASP A 143 18.14 -6.45 -15.56
C ASP A 143 16.85 -6.08 -14.81
N ASP A 144 16.84 -6.16 -13.47
CA ASP A 144 15.71 -5.65 -12.69
C ASP A 144 15.43 -4.19 -13.03
N LEU A 145 14.20 -3.89 -13.41
CA LEU A 145 13.77 -2.53 -13.72
C LEU A 145 13.60 -1.70 -12.43
N LEU A 146 14.18 -0.50 -12.45
CA LEU A 146 13.89 0.50 -11.43
C LEU A 146 12.64 1.30 -11.86
N GLN A 147 11.69 1.42 -10.97
CA GLN A 147 10.51 2.27 -11.17
C GLN A 147 10.45 3.33 -10.07
N ILE A 148 10.12 4.56 -10.45
CA ILE A 148 10.02 5.69 -9.53
C ILE A 148 8.56 6.10 -9.39
N ALA A 149 8.07 6.12 -8.16
CA ALA A 149 6.79 6.71 -7.80
C ALA A 149 7.04 8.01 -7.02
N ILE A 150 6.33 9.05 -7.37
CA ILE A 150 6.40 10.35 -6.71
C ILE A 150 5.12 10.56 -5.92
N TYR A 151 5.25 10.94 -4.65
CA TYR A 151 4.14 11.35 -3.81
C TYR A 151 4.14 12.86 -3.63
N ASP A 152 3.17 13.53 -4.22
CA ASP A 152 2.97 14.97 -4.11
C ASP A 152 2.03 15.29 -2.94
N LYS A 153 2.56 15.94 -1.90
CA LYS A 153 1.82 16.35 -0.71
C LYS A 153 1.00 17.62 -0.94
N THR A 154 1.35 18.43 -1.93
CA THR A 154 0.80 19.79 -2.10
C THR A 154 -0.55 19.77 -2.80
N ARG A 155 -0.89 18.68 -3.46
CA ARG A 155 -2.20 18.55 -4.09
C ARG A 155 -3.30 18.36 -3.08
N VAL A 156 -4.22 19.31 -3.15
CA VAL A 156 -5.37 19.56 -2.30
C VAL A 156 -6.04 18.28 -1.80
N ASP A 157 -6.22 18.27 -0.51
CA ASP A 157 -7.00 17.35 0.31
C ASP A 157 -6.38 15.99 0.64
N ASP A 158 -5.45 15.40 -0.12
CA ASP A 158 -4.98 14.06 0.26
C ASP A 158 -3.63 13.59 -0.37
N GLY A 159 -2.91 14.43 -1.12
CA GLY A 159 -1.70 14.02 -1.85
C GLY A 159 -2.00 13.07 -3.04
N GLU A 160 -1.20 13.08 -4.04
CA GLU A 160 -1.31 12.22 -5.23
C GLU A 160 -0.06 11.36 -5.38
N ILE A 161 -0.21 10.08 -5.76
CA ILE A 161 0.89 9.20 -6.12
C ILE A 161 0.83 8.97 -7.61
N TYR A 162 1.95 9.13 -8.30
CA TYR A 162 2.03 8.87 -9.72
C TYR A 162 3.36 8.26 -10.10
N TRP A 163 3.37 7.54 -11.20
CA TRP A 163 4.59 7.00 -11.78
C TRP A 163 5.29 8.04 -12.64
N LEU A 164 6.61 8.01 -12.59
CA LEU A 164 7.40 8.74 -13.56
C LEU A 164 7.40 7.94 -14.86
N GLU A 165 6.64 8.40 -15.86
CA GLU A 165 6.54 7.76 -17.18
C GLU A 165 7.82 7.97 -18.00
N GLY A 166 8.07 7.07 -18.96
CA GLY A 166 9.25 7.15 -19.86
C GLY A 166 10.56 6.80 -19.18
N PHE A 167 10.49 6.18 -18.02
CA PHE A 167 11.62 5.82 -17.20
C PHE A 167 11.94 4.32 -17.38
N GLU A 168 13.05 4.05 -18.03
CA GLU A 168 13.58 2.70 -18.19
C GLU A 168 15.05 2.70 -17.76
N THR A 169 15.32 2.30 -16.53
CA THR A 169 16.67 1.99 -16.10
C THR A 169 16.71 0.68 -15.35
N ILE A 170 17.83 -0.01 -15.46
CA ILE A 170 18.02 -1.31 -14.83
C ILE A 170 18.92 -1.19 -13.60
N ARG A 171 18.85 -2.18 -12.73
CA ARG A 171 19.66 -2.26 -11.50
C ARG A 171 21.15 -2.06 -11.78
N ALA A 172 21.70 -2.70 -12.83
CA ALA A 172 23.12 -2.64 -13.18
C ALA A 172 23.64 -1.24 -13.49
N THR A 173 22.76 -0.28 -13.85
CA THR A 173 23.17 1.09 -14.18
C THR A 173 23.76 1.84 -12.98
N GLY A 174 23.31 1.54 -11.76
CA GLY A 174 23.81 2.12 -10.51
C GLY A 174 23.47 3.58 -10.27
N ALA A 175 23.01 4.33 -11.29
CA ALA A 175 22.56 5.71 -11.15
C ALA A 175 21.56 6.10 -12.23
N TYR A 176 20.70 7.06 -11.93
CA TYR A 176 19.77 7.66 -12.88
C TYR A 176 19.49 9.11 -12.54
N THR A 177 19.35 9.95 -13.56
CA THR A 177 19.03 11.37 -13.40
C THR A 177 17.74 11.68 -14.15
N PHE A 178 16.81 12.35 -13.49
CA PHE A 178 15.53 12.75 -14.09
C PHE A 178 15.15 14.16 -13.66
N THR A 179 14.28 14.78 -14.45
CA THR A 179 13.74 16.10 -14.15
C THR A 179 12.32 15.96 -13.62
N LEU A 180 12.01 16.64 -12.52
CA LEU A 180 10.64 16.72 -12.04
C LEU A 180 9.76 17.43 -13.09
N PRO A 181 8.53 16.95 -13.34
CA PRO A 181 7.62 17.62 -14.26
C PRO A 181 7.34 19.07 -13.82
N ALA A 182 7.56 20.02 -14.71
CA ALA A 182 7.52 21.48 -14.42
C ALA A 182 6.18 21.99 -13.85
N GLU A 183 5.08 21.32 -14.14
CA GLU A 183 3.76 21.68 -13.60
C GLU A 183 3.56 21.27 -12.14
N ARG A 184 4.47 20.46 -11.61
CA ARG A 184 4.36 19.87 -10.26
C ARG A 184 5.44 20.36 -9.28
N GLY A 185 6.42 21.13 -9.77
CA GLY A 185 7.54 21.65 -8.96
C GLY A 185 7.42 23.10 -8.53
N LYS A 186 6.27 23.76 -8.71
CA LYS A 186 6.12 25.20 -8.40
C LYS A 186 5.72 25.52 -6.95
N GLU A 187 5.49 24.51 -6.10
CA GLU A 187 5.19 24.72 -4.69
C GLU A 187 6.01 23.75 -3.83
N ILE A 188 7.31 23.99 -3.77
CA ILE A 188 8.19 23.42 -2.73
C ILE A 188 8.58 24.55 -1.76
#